data_d7a06701192e8d0838a8155fbf72978e
#
_entry.id   d7a06701192e8d0838a8155fbf72978e
#
_cell.length_a   1.000
_cell.length_b   1.000
_cell.length_c   1.000
_cell.angle_alpha   90.00
_cell.angle_beta   90.00
_cell.angle_gamma   90.00
#
_symmetry.space_group_name_H-M   'P 1'
#
loop_
_entity.id
_entity.type
_entity.pdbx_description
1 polymer ?
#
loop_
_entity_poly.entity_id
_entity_poly.type
_entity_poly.pdbx_seq_one_letter_code
_entity_poly.pdbx_strand_id
1 'polypeptide(L)'
;MGEGSETTSTEPLSPPVMDDQTGKKLRALSTGSSLDSDGSHYSKKRLNMPMMYQLYESQYDDLRGTVYGPDSPDFHPVQAAETMRKALSGIDTNDQVIISTILYHDNFQRQKILNAYEDMYNRSLLDDIEEEAGGYFLEICQALFKPAHQYDTMNLYKSLSNRYGDHSVAIELACTRSARQLRVIKETYSTDFKKSIERDITVKVEGVFGRCLTMLLTTSRDEAGKKPDEELVEKHAQILLTTPLEEIARSSALFEQLFVGHSWKHIGAVLDKVDEVRKDDKELEAVIRKNRTIHSEIRLMLLTIMKVSRNMQIYFAEKLHTAMTGDRPDHATIIRICVTRSEIDLYDISEEYKRKYHRTLEYDIHQTCSGDYMRLLTALLSSSQNNNLYS
;
A
#
# COMPACT_ATOMS: atom_id res chain seq x y z
N MET A 1 25.65 5.39 -73.15
CA MET A 1 24.38 4.79 -72.73
C MET A 1 24.47 4.55 -71.26
N GLY A 2 23.94 5.48 -70.55
CA GLY A 2 23.86 5.50 -69.11
C GLY A 2 22.49 5.00 -68.63
N GLU A 3 22.49 4.34 -67.52
CA GLU A 3 21.26 4.21 -66.71
C GLU A 3 21.65 4.47 -65.25
N GLY A 4 20.99 5.54 -64.72
CA GLY A 4 21.12 5.93 -63.33
C GLY A 4 20.28 5.08 -62.43
N SER A 5 20.80 4.68 -61.29
CA SER A 5 20.09 4.08 -60.19
C SER A 5 19.71 5.16 -59.20
N GLU A 6 18.40 5.44 -59.07
CA GLU A 6 17.85 6.27 -57.99
C GLU A 6 17.89 5.51 -56.68
N THR A 7 18.60 6.03 -55.72
CA THR A 7 18.52 5.58 -54.32
C THR A 7 17.44 6.39 -53.62
N THR A 8 16.32 5.77 -53.34
CA THR A 8 15.27 6.31 -52.45
C THR A 8 15.73 6.20 -50.99
N SER A 9 16.07 7.34 -50.42
CA SER A 9 16.28 7.49 -48.98
C SER A 9 14.91 7.52 -48.28
N THR A 10 14.62 6.50 -47.50
CA THR A 10 13.50 6.51 -46.54
C THR A 10 13.92 7.23 -45.27
N GLU A 11 13.40 8.43 -45.07
CA GLU A 11 13.46 9.12 -43.80
C GLU A 11 12.62 8.37 -42.72
N PRO A 12 13.07 8.27 -41.47
CA PRO A 12 12.26 7.70 -40.39
C PRO A 12 11.09 8.62 -40.04
N LEU A 13 9.89 8.07 -40.08
CA LEU A 13 8.67 8.74 -39.62
C LEU A 13 8.80 9.15 -38.15
N SER A 14 8.75 10.44 -37.89
CA SER A 14 8.61 11.01 -36.55
C SER A 14 7.31 10.54 -35.89
N PRO A 15 7.27 10.28 -34.57
CA PRO A 15 6.05 9.91 -33.87
C PRO A 15 5.00 11.00 -33.98
N PRO A 16 3.69 10.69 -33.99
CA PRO A 16 2.64 11.66 -34.12
C PRO A 16 2.69 12.67 -32.97
N VAL A 17 2.76 13.94 -33.32
CA VAL A 17 2.65 15.07 -32.37
C VAL A 17 1.24 15.04 -31.79
N MET A 18 1.11 14.81 -30.50
CA MET A 18 -0.16 14.95 -29.78
C MET A 18 -0.65 16.39 -29.91
N ASP A 19 -1.90 16.54 -30.33
CA ASP A 19 -2.56 17.81 -30.58
C ASP A 19 -2.52 18.69 -29.30
N ASP A 20 -1.91 19.87 -29.40
CA ASP A 20 -1.72 20.86 -28.32
C ASP A 20 -3.04 21.34 -27.67
N GLN A 21 -4.18 21.05 -28.31
CA GLN A 21 -5.50 21.38 -27.77
C GLN A 21 -5.95 20.49 -26.63
N THR A 22 -5.53 19.22 -26.59
CA THR A 22 -5.85 18.29 -25.48
C THR A 22 -5.06 18.65 -24.23
N GLY A 23 -3.79 19.03 -24.39
CA GLY A 23 -2.94 19.50 -23.29
C GLY A 23 -3.41 20.82 -22.68
N LYS A 24 -3.95 21.76 -23.50
CA LYS A 24 -4.49 23.04 -23.00
C LYS A 24 -5.84 22.88 -22.28
N LYS A 25 -6.67 21.92 -22.66
CA LYS A 25 -7.92 21.61 -21.93
C LYS A 25 -7.65 21.02 -20.56
N LEU A 26 -6.66 20.15 -20.41
CA LEU A 26 -6.23 19.61 -19.11
C LEU A 26 -5.61 20.70 -18.22
N ARG A 27 -4.89 21.68 -18.78
CA ARG A 27 -4.34 22.82 -18.02
C ARG A 27 -5.40 23.75 -17.43
N ALA A 28 -6.54 23.92 -18.08
CA ALA A 28 -7.62 24.79 -17.58
C ALA A 28 -8.43 24.20 -16.43
N LEU A 29 -8.31 22.88 -16.18
CA LEU A 29 -9.08 22.14 -15.19
C LEU A 29 -8.40 22.03 -13.81
N SER A 30 -7.10 22.37 -13.70
CA SER A 30 -6.33 22.22 -12.45
C SER A 30 -6.26 23.47 -11.55
N THR A 31 -6.92 24.58 -11.93
CA THR A 31 -6.82 25.86 -11.17
C THR A 31 -8.03 26.17 -10.29
N GLY A 32 -8.83 25.16 -9.90
CA GLY A 32 -10.03 25.31 -9.08
C GLY A 32 -9.89 24.92 -7.62
N SER A 33 -8.70 25.04 -7.00
CA SER A 33 -8.59 24.85 -5.55
C SER A 33 -9.01 26.13 -4.81
N SER A 34 -10.24 26.16 -4.27
CA SER A 34 -10.61 27.15 -3.29
C SER A 34 -9.93 26.78 -1.96
N LEU A 35 -9.06 27.65 -1.46
CA LEU A 35 -8.58 27.61 -0.08
C LEU A 35 -9.75 27.96 0.83
N ASP A 36 -10.18 27.01 1.65
CA ASP A 36 -11.04 27.32 2.79
C ASP A 36 -10.22 28.02 3.87
N SER A 37 -10.89 28.86 4.69
CA SER A 37 -10.30 29.84 5.61
C SER A 37 -9.39 29.31 6.72
N ASP A 38 -9.19 28.00 6.81
CA ASP A 38 -8.30 27.30 7.75
C ASP A 38 -7.13 26.55 7.10
N GLY A 39 -6.88 26.75 5.80
CA GLY A 39 -5.65 26.27 5.15
C GLY A 39 -5.60 24.77 4.84
N SER A 40 -6.69 24.03 5.03
CA SER A 40 -6.73 22.61 4.67
C SER A 40 -7.25 22.43 3.26
N HIS A 41 -6.43 21.81 2.41
CA HIS A 41 -6.83 21.34 1.08
C HIS A 41 -7.78 20.14 1.18
N TYR A 42 -9.02 20.36 1.64
CA TYR A 42 -10.06 19.36 1.47
C TYR A 42 -10.61 19.44 0.05
N SER A 43 -10.24 18.48 -0.78
CA SER A 43 -10.83 18.35 -2.11
C SER A 43 -12.33 18.13 -1.99
N LYS A 44 -13.14 18.79 -2.84
CA LYS A 44 -14.61 18.58 -2.91
C LYS A 44 -15.01 17.13 -3.11
N LYS A 45 -14.11 16.32 -3.61
CA LYS A 45 -14.19 14.88 -3.78
C LYS A 45 -14.36 14.16 -2.44
N ARG A 46 -13.59 14.53 -1.40
CA ARG A 46 -13.62 13.87 -0.08
C ARG A 46 -14.97 14.04 0.64
N LEU A 47 -15.67 15.14 0.41
CA LEU A 47 -16.97 15.41 1.03
C LEU A 47 -18.06 14.39 0.62
N ASN A 48 -17.96 13.79 -0.57
CA ASN A 48 -18.96 12.86 -1.09
C ASN A 48 -18.48 11.39 -1.06
N MET A 49 -17.28 11.13 -0.57
CA MET A 49 -16.70 9.79 -0.50
C MET A 49 -17.11 9.11 0.82
N PRO A 50 -17.58 7.84 0.80
CA PRO A 50 -17.82 7.10 2.02
C PRO A 50 -16.58 6.98 2.90
N MET A 51 -16.74 7.08 4.23
CA MET A 51 -15.65 7.09 5.20
C MET A 51 -14.67 5.90 5.02
N MET A 52 -15.18 4.72 4.67
CA MET A 52 -14.35 3.54 4.47
C MET A 52 -13.29 3.70 3.36
N TYR A 53 -13.57 4.52 2.35
CA TYR A 53 -12.59 4.84 1.31
C TYR A 53 -11.65 5.97 1.75
N GLN A 54 -12.18 7.01 2.43
CA GLN A 54 -11.37 8.12 2.95
C GLN A 54 -10.24 7.63 3.88
N LEU A 55 -10.45 6.51 4.60
CA LEU A 55 -9.44 5.92 5.47
C LEU A 55 -8.23 5.36 4.71
N TYR A 56 -8.35 5.13 3.42
CA TYR A 56 -7.30 4.58 2.56
C TYR A 56 -6.65 5.62 1.65
N GLU A 57 -6.92 6.89 1.86
CA GLU A 57 -6.21 8.01 1.25
C GLU A 57 -5.22 8.65 2.24
N SER A 58 -4.25 9.40 1.72
CA SER A 58 -3.37 10.22 2.57
C SER A 58 -4.21 11.18 3.42
N GLN A 59 -4.06 11.08 4.73
CA GLN A 59 -4.80 11.90 5.70
C GLN A 59 -3.91 12.99 6.32
N TYR A 60 -2.63 12.99 5.98
CA TYR A 60 -1.63 13.90 6.49
C TYR A 60 -1.00 14.66 5.33
N ASP A 61 -0.85 15.96 5.47
CA ASP A 61 -0.25 16.82 4.43
C ASP A 61 1.22 16.46 4.13
N ASP A 62 1.87 15.72 5.02
CA ASP A 62 3.25 15.26 4.92
C ASP A 62 3.42 13.86 4.29
N LEU A 63 2.32 13.16 4.00
CA LEU A 63 2.35 11.85 3.35
C LEU A 63 1.81 11.92 1.92
N ARG A 64 2.56 11.36 0.98
CA ARG A 64 2.25 11.44 -0.44
C ARG A 64 2.08 10.06 -1.06
N GLY A 65 0.88 9.83 -1.56
CA GLY A 65 0.60 8.73 -2.48
C GLY A 65 1.13 9.00 -3.88
N THR A 66 0.78 8.13 -4.79
CA THR A 66 1.07 8.27 -6.23
C THR A 66 -0.21 8.36 -7.07
N VAL A 67 -1.36 8.00 -6.52
CA VAL A 67 -2.68 8.04 -7.17
C VAL A 67 -3.62 8.90 -6.34
N TYR A 68 -4.25 9.90 -6.98
CA TYR A 68 -5.15 10.82 -6.31
C TYR A 68 -6.56 10.86 -6.91
N GLY A 69 -6.69 10.49 -8.17
CA GLY A 69 -7.92 10.61 -8.96
C GLY A 69 -8.34 12.06 -9.24
N PRO A 70 -9.19 12.31 -10.25
CA PRO A 70 -9.70 13.64 -10.56
C PRO A 70 -10.72 14.12 -9.51
N ASP A 71 -10.88 15.44 -9.39
CA ASP A 71 -11.94 16.04 -8.60
C ASP A 71 -13.34 15.70 -9.13
N SER A 72 -14.36 15.79 -8.27
CA SER A 72 -15.73 15.37 -8.57
C SER A 72 -16.33 15.97 -9.86
N PRO A 73 -16.07 17.23 -10.24
CA PRO A 73 -16.59 17.77 -11.50
C PRO A 73 -16.01 17.12 -12.75
N ASP A 74 -14.79 16.59 -12.67
CA ASP A 74 -14.03 16.05 -13.79
C ASP A 74 -14.08 14.52 -13.87
N PHE A 75 -14.73 13.89 -12.90
CA PHE A 75 -14.90 12.44 -12.86
C PHE A 75 -16.18 11.99 -13.60
N HIS A 76 -16.00 11.24 -14.68
CA HIS A 76 -17.06 10.72 -15.53
C HIS A 76 -17.01 9.19 -15.64
N PRO A 77 -17.65 8.44 -14.72
CA PRO A 77 -17.52 6.98 -14.65
C PRO A 77 -18.03 6.27 -15.92
N VAL A 78 -19.08 6.78 -16.56
CA VAL A 78 -19.61 6.25 -17.82
C VAL A 78 -18.59 6.36 -18.95
N GLN A 79 -17.94 7.53 -19.09
CA GLN A 79 -16.92 7.74 -20.12
C GLN A 79 -15.69 6.86 -19.87
N ALA A 80 -15.29 6.70 -18.61
CA ALA A 80 -14.19 5.80 -18.25
C ALA A 80 -14.54 4.33 -18.56
N ALA A 81 -15.76 3.90 -18.28
CA ALA A 81 -16.26 2.56 -18.62
C ALA A 81 -16.27 2.33 -20.14
N GLU A 82 -16.72 3.31 -20.93
CA GLU A 82 -16.66 3.25 -22.41
C GLU A 82 -15.22 3.14 -22.92
N THR A 83 -14.28 3.89 -22.31
CA THR A 83 -12.87 3.85 -22.67
C THR A 83 -12.28 2.47 -22.38
N MET A 84 -12.59 1.89 -21.23
CA MET A 84 -12.18 0.52 -20.89
C MET A 84 -12.78 -0.50 -21.87
N ARG A 85 -14.07 -0.40 -22.21
CA ARG A 85 -14.70 -1.31 -23.17
C ARG A 85 -14.03 -1.27 -24.54
N LYS A 86 -13.73 -0.05 -25.04
CA LYS A 86 -13.03 0.12 -26.33
C LYS A 86 -11.61 -0.46 -26.29
N ALA A 87 -10.90 -0.31 -25.18
CA ALA A 87 -9.55 -0.85 -25.02
C ALA A 87 -9.52 -2.38 -24.97
N LEU A 88 -10.58 -3.01 -24.41
CA LEU A 88 -10.70 -4.47 -24.27
C LEU A 88 -11.33 -5.14 -25.50
N SER A 89 -12.12 -4.44 -26.32
CA SER A 89 -12.87 -5.03 -27.44
C SER A 89 -12.21 -4.86 -28.82
N GLY A 90 -10.95 -4.35 -28.87
CA GLY A 90 -10.19 -4.20 -30.11
C GLY A 90 -9.64 -5.53 -30.65
N ILE A 91 -9.10 -5.51 -31.88
CA ILE A 91 -8.38 -6.65 -32.45
C ILE A 91 -7.10 -6.93 -31.64
N ASP A 92 -6.49 -5.87 -31.10
CA ASP A 92 -5.38 -5.90 -30.15
C ASP A 92 -5.79 -5.10 -28.91
N THR A 93 -5.69 -5.70 -27.74
CA THR A 93 -5.98 -5.05 -26.46
C THR A 93 -5.03 -3.85 -26.24
N ASN A 94 -5.57 -2.71 -25.88
CA ASN A 94 -4.75 -1.53 -25.63
C ASN A 94 -4.40 -1.40 -24.13
N ASP A 95 -3.37 -2.15 -23.71
CA ASP A 95 -2.92 -2.19 -22.31
C ASP A 95 -2.54 -0.80 -21.77
N GLN A 96 -2.00 0.08 -22.62
CA GLN A 96 -1.64 1.44 -22.19
C GLN A 96 -2.88 2.26 -21.82
N VAL A 97 -4.00 2.11 -22.54
CA VAL A 97 -5.26 2.79 -22.20
C VAL A 97 -5.85 2.19 -20.93
N ILE A 98 -5.77 0.87 -20.77
CA ILE A 98 -6.22 0.18 -19.55
C ILE A 98 -5.43 0.71 -18.35
N ILE A 99 -4.09 0.68 -18.41
CA ILE A 99 -3.19 1.18 -17.35
C ILE A 99 -3.49 2.64 -17.01
N SER A 100 -3.55 3.51 -18.01
CA SER A 100 -3.80 4.94 -17.77
C SER A 100 -5.17 5.21 -17.17
N THR A 101 -6.21 4.50 -17.60
CA THR A 101 -7.56 4.63 -17.03
C THR A 101 -7.60 4.16 -15.59
N ILE A 102 -6.95 3.05 -15.25
CA ILE A 102 -6.89 2.54 -13.88
C ILE A 102 -6.18 3.54 -12.96
N LEU A 103 -5.05 4.09 -13.39
CA LEU A 103 -4.19 4.94 -12.55
C LEU A 103 -4.64 6.39 -12.48
N TYR A 104 -5.43 6.85 -13.44
CA TYR A 104 -6.04 8.18 -13.39
C TYR A 104 -7.12 8.31 -12.31
N HIS A 105 -7.71 7.19 -11.86
CA HIS A 105 -8.80 7.15 -10.90
C HIS A 105 -8.35 6.54 -9.56
N ASP A 106 -8.87 7.07 -8.45
CA ASP A 106 -8.67 6.46 -7.13
C ASP A 106 -9.54 5.20 -6.94
N ASN A 107 -9.37 4.54 -5.80
CA ASN A 107 -10.06 3.28 -5.50
C ASN A 107 -11.59 3.44 -5.48
N PHE A 108 -12.10 4.54 -4.92
CA PHE A 108 -13.55 4.80 -4.91
C PHE A 108 -14.11 5.06 -6.30
N GLN A 109 -13.40 5.84 -7.12
CA GLN A 109 -13.77 6.12 -8.51
C GLN A 109 -13.75 4.86 -9.36
N ARG A 110 -12.75 3.99 -9.16
CA ARG A 110 -12.70 2.67 -9.82
C ARG A 110 -13.92 1.82 -9.50
N GLN A 111 -14.47 1.85 -8.27
CA GLN A 111 -15.73 1.17 -7.96
C GLN A 111 -16.92 1.74 -8.76
N LYS A 112 -16.95 3.05 -8.95
CA LYS A 112 -18.00 3.68 -9.77
C LYS A 112 -17.87 3.32 -11.25
N ILE A 113 -16.64 3.14 -11.75
CA ILE A 113 -16.40 2.68 -13.11
C ILE A 113 -16.87 1.24 -13.29
N LEU A 114 -16.58 0.34 -12.33
CA LEU A 114 -17.08 -1.05 -12.35
C LEU A 114 -18.61 -1.09 -12.45
N ASN A 115 -19.30 -0.33 -11.60
CA ASN A 115 -20.76 -0.27 -11.62
C ASN A 115 -21.30 0.28 -12.95
N ALA A 116 -20.71 1.37 -13.46
CA ALA A 116 -21.12 1.94 -14.74
C ALA A 116 -20.89 0.96 -15.91
N TYR A 117 -19.80 0.20 -15.87
CA TYR A 117 -19.51 -0.82 -16.90
C TYR A 117 -20.53 -1.95 -16.86
N GLU A 118 -20.87 -2.46 -15.69
CA GLU A 118 -21.86 -3.51 -15.51
C GLU A 118 -23.26 -3.03 -15.95
N ASP A 119 -23.66 -1.82 -15.55
CA ASP A 119 -24.95 -1.19 -15.92
C ASP A 119 -25.08 -1.01 -17.44
N MET A 120 -23.99 -0.64 -18.13
CA MET A 120 -24.00 -0.37 -19.58
C MET A 120 -23.94 -1.62 -20.45
N TYR A 121 -23.13 -2.60 -20.01
CA TYR A 121 -22.79 -3.74 -20.86
C TYR A 121 -23.33 -5.08 -20.37
N ASN A 122 -23.94 -5.10 -19.17
CA ASN A 122 -24.40 -6.31 -18.49
C ASN A 122 -23.30 -7.38 -18.39
N ARG A 123 -22.06 -6.94 -18.19
CA ARG A 123 -20.83 -7.75 -18.06
C ARG A 123 -19.94 -7.18 -16.95
N SER A 124 -19.16 -8.03 -16.31
CA SER A 124 -18.13 -7.62 -15.37
C SER A 124 -16.90 -7.09 -16.12
N LEU A 125 -16.43 -5.89 -15.77
CA LEU A 125 -15.17 -5.36 -16.30
C LEU A 125 -13.98 -6.26 -15.95
N LEU A 126 -13.98 -6.85 -14.77
CA LEU A 126 -12.88 -7.72 -14.34
C LEU A 126 -12.86 -9.03 -15.11
N ASP A 127 -14.03 -9.58 -15.47
CA ASP A 127 -14.12 -10.79 -16.32
C ASP A 127 -13.60 -10.48 -17.74
N ASP A 128 -13.96 -9.31 -18.29
CA ASP A 128 -13.46 -8.88 -19.60
C ASP A 128 -11.93 -8.65 -19.58
N ILE A 129 -11.36 -8.15 -18.47
CA ILE A 129 -9.90 -8.07 -18.30
C ILE A 129 -9.28 -9.46 -18.20
N GLU A 130 -9.93 -10.41 -17.51
CA GLU A 130 -9.46 -11.80 -17.37
C GLU A 130 -9.48 -12.56 -18.68
N GLU A 131 -10.43 -12.26 -19.58
CA GLU A 131 -10.49 -12.83 -20.92
C GLU A 131 -9.26 -12.40 -21.78
N GLU A 132 -8.74 -11.18 -21.56
CA GLU A 132 -7.67 -10.58 -22.37
C GLU A 132 -6.27 -10.62 -21.71
N ALA A 133 -6.22 -10.71 -20.40
CA ALA A 133 -4.98 -10.60 -19.62
C ALA A 133 -4.84 -11.75 -18.63
N GLY A 134 -3.59 -12.06 -18.26
CA GLY A 134 -3.30 -13.12 -17.30
C GLY A 134 -2.09 -12.79 -16.38
N GLY A 135 -1.75 -13.76 -15.55
CA GLY A 135 -0.60 -13.68 -14.67
C GLY A 135 -0.64 -12.49 -13.72
N TYR A 136 0.52 -11.90 -13.43
CA TYR A 136 0.62 -10.80 -12.46
C TYR A 136 -0.01 -9.49 -12.94
N PHE A 137 -0.18 -9.28 -14.24
CA PHE A 137 -0.91 -8.12 -14.74
C PHE A 137 -2.40 -8.20 -14.36
N LEU A 138 -3.03 -9.35 -14.55
CA LEU A 138 -4.40 -9.57 -14.08
C LEU A 138 -4.51 -9.44 -12.55
N GLU A 139 -3.57 -10.02 -11.79
CA GLU A 139 -3.59 -9.96 -10.32
C GLU A 139 -3.53 -8.51 -9.79
N ILE A 140 -2.68 -7.66 -10.37
CA ILE A 140 -2.58 -6.25 -9.95
C ILE A 140 -3.81 -5.44 -10.39
N CYS A 141 -4.37 -5.70 -11.56
CA CYS A 141 -5.63 -5.09 -12.00
C CYS A 141 -6.77 -5.44 -11.03
N GLN A 142 -6.95 -6.72 -10.71
CA GLN A 142 -7.94 -7.18 -9.74
C GLN A 142 -7.73 -6.56 -8.35
N ALA A 143 -6.48 -6.40 -7.91
CA ALA A 143 -6.16 -5.77 -6.65
C ALA A 143 -6.51 -4.26 -6.62
N LEU A 144 -6.22 -3.53 -7.71
CA LEU A 144 -6.52 -2.09 -7.84
C LEU A 144 -8.03 -1.81 -7.93
N PHE A 145 -8.79 -2.69 -8.56
CA PHE A 145 -10.24 -2.58 -8.64
C PHE A 145 -10.98 -3.09 -7.41
N LYS A 146 -10.33 -3.84 -6.52
CA LYS A 146 -10.98 -4.27 -5.28
C LYS A 146 -11.08 -3.11 -4.29
N PRO A 147 -12.23 -2.93 -3.58
CA PRO A 147 -12.28 -1.97 -2.46
C PRO A 147 -11.15 -2.21 -1.47
N ALA A 148 -10.42 -1.15 -1.11
CA ALA A 148 -9.18 -1.26 -0.33
C ALA A 148 -9.35 -2.04 0.98
N HIS A 149 -10.46 -1.79 1.70
CA HIS A 149 -10.79 -2.52 2.94
C HIS A 149 -11.07 -4.01 2.69
N GLN A 150 -11.72 -4.37 1.58
CA GLN A 150 -11.93 -5.78 1.20
C GLN A 150 -10.64 -6.45 0.77
N TYR A 151 -9.76 -5.72 0.09
CA TYR A 151 -8.44 -6.24 -0.30
C TYR A 151 -7.57 -6.57 0.92
N ASP A 152 -7.53 -5.67 1.91
CA ASP A 152 -6.86 -5.93 3.18
C ASP A 152 -7.49 -7.10 3.93
N THR A 153 -8.82 -7.15 3.99
CA THR A 153 -9.56 -8.22 4.67
C THR A 153 -9.29 -9.59 4.02
N MET A 154 -9.27 -9.65 2.69
CA MET A 154 -8.93 -10.87 1.95
C MET A 154 -7.48 -11.33 2.24
N ASN A 155 -6.53 -10.39 2.26
CA ASN A 155 -5.13 -10.71 2.57
C ASN A 155 -4.98 -11.21 4.02
N LEU A 156 -5.69 -10.60 4.97
CA LEU A 156 -5.74 -11.09 6.35
C LEU A 156 -6.31 -12.49 6.43
N TYR A 157 -7.45 -12.75 5.77
CA TYR A 157 -8.08 -14.08 5.76
C TYR A 157 -7.16 -15.15 5.16
N LYS A 158 -6.49 -14.84 4.03
CA LYS A 158 -5.52 -15.75 3.39
C LYS A 158 -4.35 -16.04 4.33
N SER A 159 -3.79 -15.04 5.00
CA SER A 159 -2.69 -15.21 5.95
C SER A 159 -3.09 -16.06 7.15
N LEU A 160 -4.26 -15.80 7.75
CA LEU A 160 -4.78 -16.62 8.87
C LEU A 160 -5.17 -18.05 8.45
N SER A 161 -5.41 -18.28 7.16
CA SER A 161 -5.77 -19.59 6.62
C SER A 161 -4.58 -20.36 6.04
N ASN A 162 -3.38 -19.79 6.12
CA ASN A 162 -2.16 -20.41 5.60
C ASN A 162 -1.79 -21.65 6.42
N ARG A 163 -1.83 -22.82 5.79
CA ARG A 163 -1.50 -24.10 6.43
C ARG A 163 -0.02 -24.26 6.82
N TYR A 164 0.84 -23.42 6.25
CA TYR A 164 2.29 -23.43 6.52
C TYR A 164 2.71 -22.49 7.64
N GLY A 165 1.75 -21.82 8.30
CA GLY A 165 2.02 -20.94 9.43
C GLY A 165 2.71 -19.62 9.07
N ASP A 166 2.63 -19.18 7.81
CA ASP A 166 3.12 -17.84 7.45
C ASP A 166 2.06 -16.78 7.74
N HIS A 167 2.21 -16.13 8.87
CA HIS A 167 1.32 -15.05 9.31
C HIS A 167 1.95 -13.65 9.11
N SER A 168 2.99 -13.55 8.26
CA SER A 168 3.72 -12.28 8.03
C SER A 168 2.82 -11.14 7.53
N VAL A 169 1.82 -11.46 6.70
CA VAL A 169 0.84 -10.49 6.21
C VAL A 169 -0.12 -10.05 7.31
N ALA A 170 -0.57 -10.98 8.17
CA ALA A 170 -1.41 -10.63 9.32
C ALA A 170 -0.66 -9.72 10.30
N ILE A 171 0.63 -9.98 10.57
CA ILE A 171 1.49 -9.12 11.37
C ILE A 171 1.66 -7.74 10.71
N GLU A 172 1.90 -7.68 9.40
CA GLU A 172 2.02 -6.43 8.66
C GLU A 172 0.76 -5.59 8.81
N LEU A 173 -0.42 -6.16 8.52
CA LEU A 173 -1.68 -5.45 8.63
C LEU A 173 -1.96 -4.97 10.07
N ALA A 174 -1.72 -5.81 11.07
CA ALA A 174 -1.88 -5.44 12.48
C ALA A 174 -0.99 -4.27 12.91
N CYS A 175 0.22 -4.18 12.35
CA CYS A 175 1.20 -3.15 12.70
C CYS A 175 1.13 -1.89 11.84
N THR A 176 0.60 -1.96 10.63
CA THR A 176 0.66 -0.82 9.68
C THR A 176 -0.67 -0.15 9.41
N ARG A 177 -1.79 -0.80 9.72
CA ARG A 177 -3.12 -0.20 9.53
C ARG A 177 -3.51 0.64 10.73
N SER A 178 -4.20 1.76 10.48
CA SER A 178 -4.74 2.61 11.54
C SER A 178 -5.82 1.88 12.33
N ALA A 179 -6.11 2.35 13.54
CA ALA A 179 -7.18 1.80 14.37
C ALA A 179 -8.54 1.84 13.66
N ARG A 180 -8.78 2.88 12.86
CA ARG A 180 -10.01 3.01 12.06
C ARG A 180 -10.04 2.00 10.92
N GLN A 181 -8.94 1.81 10.20
CA GLN A 181 -8.83 0.79 9.16
C GLN A 181 -9.03 -0.61 9.74
N LEU A 182 -8.40 -0.95 10.87
CA LEU A 182 -8.56 -2.24 11.53
C LEU A 182 -10.01 -2.51 11.94
N ARG A 183 -10.75 -1.48 12.37
CA ARG A 183 -12.18 -1.60 12.67
C ARG A 183 -12.99 -1.97 11.42
N VAL A 184 -12.77 -1.28 10.30
CA VAL A 184 -13.45 -1.57 9.02
C VAL A 184 -13.07 -2.97 8.51
N ILE A 185 -11.79 -3.37 8.62
CA ILE A 185 -11.34 -4.72 8.26
C ILE A 185 -12.07 -5.78 9.11
N LYS A 186 -12.22 -5.55 10.42
CA LYS A 186 -12.94 -6.47 11.32
C LYS A 186 -14.42 -6.62 10.94
N GLU A 187 -15.09 -5.51 10.64
CA GLU A 187 -16.48 -5.49 10.19
C GLU A 187 -16.64 -6.21 8.84
N THR A 188 -15.77 -5.90 7.88
CA THR A 188 -15.73 -6.54 6.56
C THR A 188 -15.45 -8.04 6.68
N TYR A 189 -14.51 -8.44 7.53
CA TYR A 189 -14.17 -9.85 7.77
C TYR A 189 -15.41 -10.64 8.28
N SER A 190 -16.15 -10.05 9.22
CA SER A 190 -17.37 -10.67 9.72
C SER A 190 -18.47 -10.76 8.66
N THR A 191 -18.58 -9.74 7.80
CA THR A 191 -19.58 -9.70 6.71
C THR A 191 -19.26 -10.68 5.60
N ASP A 192 -18.01 -10.70 5.13
CA ASP A 192 -17.62 -11.47 3.94
C ASP A 192 -17.43 -12.96 4.25
N PHE A 193 -16.80 -13.27 5.39
CA PHE A 193 -16.47 -14.66 5.75
C PHE A 193 -17.42 -15.30 6.76
N LYS A 194 -18.39 -14.55 7.31
CA LYS A 194 -19.33 -15.01 8.35
C LYS A 194 -18.61 -15.56 9.59
N LYS A 195 -17.47 -14.98 9.94
CA LYS A 195 -16.59 -15.38 11.04
C LYS A 195 -16.04 -14.15 11.74
N SER A 196 -15.63 -14.28 13.01
CA SER A 196 -14.85 -13.23 13.66
C SER A 196 -13.34 -13.51 13.57
N ILE A 197 -12.55 -12.46 13.47
CA ILE A 197 -11.08 -12.53 13.43
C ILE A 197 -10.57 -13.24 14.68
N GLU A 198 -11.11 -12.91 15.86
CA GLU A 198 -10.71 -13.47 17.15
C GLU A 198 -10.92 -14.99 17.18
N ARG A 199 -12.08 -15.46 16.68
CA ARG A 199 -12.39 -16.89 16.62
C ARG A 199 -11.46 -17.62 15.67
N ASP A 200 -11.23 -17.05 14.47
CA ASP A 200 -10.34 -17.67 13.49
C ASP A 200 -8.90 -17.75 14.00
N ILE A 201 -8.39 -16.71 14.67
CA ILE A 201 -7.07 -16.75 15.30
C ILE A 201 -7.03 -17.80 16.40
N THR A 202 -8.02 -17.82 17.30
CA THR A 202 -8.06 -18.80 18.40
C THR A 202 -8.03 -20.24 17.90
N VAL A 203 -8.66 -20.50 16.74
CA VAL A 203 -8.74 -21.88 16.17
C VAL A 203 -7.49 -22.24 15.36
N LYS A 204 -6.87 -21.27 14.69
CA LYS A 204 -5.82 -21.53 13.69
C LYS A 204 -4.41 -21.14 14.15
N VAL A 205 -4.31 -20.25 15.13
CA VAL A 205 -3.04 -19.66 15.58
C VAL A 205 -2.92 -19.86 17.11
N GLU A 206 -2.11 -20.80 17.50
CA GLU A 206 -2.01 -21.21 18.90
C GLU A 206 -1.06 -20.33 19.74
N GLY A 207 -1.21 -20.43 21.06
CA GLY A 207 -0.24 -19.97 22.05
C GLY A 207 -0.21 -18.45 22.24
N VAL A 208 0.96 -17.95 22.66
CA VAL A 208 1.17 -16.52 22.98
C VAL A 208 1.06 -15.66 21.73
N PHE A 209 1.58 -16.15 20.61
CA PHE A 209 1.54 -15.41 19.34
C PHE A 209 0.10 -15.09 18.92
N GLY A 210 -0.80 -16.08 18.94
CA GLY A 210 -2.22 -15.86 18.59
C GLY A 210 -2.88 -14.82 19.50
N ARG A 211 -2.59 -14.85 20.82
CA ARG A 211 -3.11 -13.83 21.76
C ARG A 211 -2.58 -12.43 21.44
N CYS A 212 -1.27 -12.29 21.20
CA CYS A 212 -0.65 -11.01 20.85
C CYS A 212 -1.20 -10.46 19.52
N LEU A 213 -1.34 -11.31 18.51
CA LEU A 213 -1.90 -10.94 17.21
C LEU A 213 -3.36 -10.48 17.34
N THR A 214 -4.17 -11.19 18.12
CA THR A 214 -5.56 -10.78 18.41
C THR A 214 -5.59 -9.40 19.03
N MET A 215 -4.77 -9.14 20.06
CA MET A 215 -4.73 -7.84 20.74
C MET A 215 -4.35 -6.72 19.77
N LEU A 216 -3.35 -6.89 18.92
CA LEU A 216 -2.95 -5.89 17.93
C LEU A 216 -4.04 -5.60 16.90
N LEU A 217 -4.81 -6.62 16.46
CA LEU A 217 -5.86 -6.47 15.45
C LEU A 217 -7.17 -5.89 16.02
N THR A 218 -7.42 -6.06 17.32
CA THR A 218 -8.74 -5.77 17.89
C THR A 218 -8.74 -4.64 18.91
N THR A 219 -7.60 -4.30 19.51
CA THR A 219 -7.48 -3.18 20.45
C THR A 219 -7.18 -1.88 19.70
N SER A 220 -7.98 -0.85 19.99
CA SER A 220 -7.77 0.47 19.40
C SER A 220 -6.47 1.09 19.90
N ARG A 221 -5.62 1.54 18.98
CA ARG A 221 -4.39 2.27 19.27
C ARG A 221 -4.70 3.76 19.42
N ASP A 222 -3.99 4.45 20.33
CA ASP A 222 -4.03 5.91 20.39
C ASP A 222 -3.30 6.51 19.18
N GLU A 223 -4.06 7.22 18.34
CA GLU A 223 -3.56 7.88 17.12
C GLU A 223 -3.76 9.41 17.18
N ALA A 224 -4.12 9.94 18.35
CA ALA A 224 -4.46 11.36 18.51
C ALA A 224 -3.28 12.34 18.35
N GLY A 225 -2.11 11.86 17.97
CA GLY A 225 -0.94 12.68 17.67
C GLY A 225 -0.30 13.39 18.87
N LYS A 226 -0.76 13.09 20.09
CA LYS A 226 -0.24 13.68 21.31
C LYS A 226 1.24 13.35 21.52
N LYS A 227 1.95 14.27 22.19
CA LYS A 227 3.30 14.00 22.68
C LYS A 227 3.26 12.78 23.60
N PRO A 228 4.21 11.82 23.49
CA PRO A 228 4.30 10.71 24.42
C PRO A 228 4.44 11.19 25.87
N ASP A 229 3.81 10.48 26.79
CA ASP A 229 3.97 10.69 28.23
C ASP A 229 5.36 10.21 28.64
N GLU A 230 6.19 11.15 29.09
CA GLU A 230 7.61 10.91 29.42
C GLU A 230 7.78 9.93 30.60
N GLU A 231 6.89 9.98 31.61
CA GLU A 231 6.94 9.05 32.75
C GLU A 231 6.60 7.62 32.30
N LEU A 232 5.59 7.49 31.45
CA LEU A 232 5.21 6.18 30.91
C LEU A 232 6.27 5.63 29.94
N VAL A 233 6.92 6.49 29.15
CA VAL A 233 8.05 6.12 28.30
C VAL A 233 9.20 5.56 29.13
N GLU A 234 9.58 6.27 30.19
CA GLU A 234 10.66 5.81 31.09
C GLU A 234 10.32 4.46 31.74
N LYS A 235 9.10 4.31 32.24
CA LYS A 235 8.62 3.05 32.82
C LYS A 235 8.68 1.88 31.84
N HIS A 236 8.22 2.06 30.60
CA HIS A 236 8.26 1.01 29.60
C HIS A 236 9.68 0.72 29.11
N ALA A 237 10.53 1.74 28.97
CA ALA A 237 11.95 1.56 28.67
C ALA A 237 12.65 0.75 29.76
N GLN A 238 12.38 1.04 31.04
CA GLN A 238 12.95 0.30 32.18
C GLN A 238 12.53 -1.19 32.13
N ILE A 239 11.28 -1.50 31.78
CA ILE A 239 10.84 -2.90 31.62
C ILE A 239 11.63 -3.59 30.50
N LEU A 240 11.80 -2.94 29.32
CA LEU A 240 12.57 -3.49 28.21
C LEU A 240 14.07 -3.67 28.53
N LEU A 241 14.63 -2.85 29.43
CA LEU A 241 16.04 -2.90 29.83
C LEU A 241 16.31 -3.99 30.90
N THR A 242 15.32 -4.26 31.75
CA THR A 242 15.52 -5.14 32.93
C THR A 242 14.89 -6.53 32.75
N THR A 243 13.93 -6.69 31.85
CA THR A 243 13.25 -7.97 31.63
C THR A 243 13.91 -8.71 30.46
N PRO A 244 14.24 -9.99 30.62
CA PRO A 244 14.73 -10.81 29.50
C PRO A 244 13.75 -10.84 28.32
N LEU A 245 14.25 -10.71 27.10
CA LEU A 245 13.43 -10.69 25.89
C LEU A 245 12.59 -11.97 25.72
N GLU A 246 13.11 -13.09 26.19
CA GLU A 246 12.42 -14.38 26.19
C GLU A 246 11.19 -14.38 27.12
N GLU A 247 11.26 -13.65 28.21
CA GLU A 247 10.13 -13.50 29.14
C GLU A 247 9.05 -12.61 28.51
N ILE A 248 9.44 -11.47 27.92
CA ILE A 248 8.54 -10.59 27.17
C ILE A 248 7.85 -11.38 26.05
N ALA A 249 8.60 -12.18 25.30
CA ALA A 249 8.09 -12.99 24.20
C ALA A 249 7.16 -14.14 24.63
N ARG A 250 7.20 -14.58 25.89
CA ARG A 250 6.34 -15.62 26.45
C ARG A 250 5.14 -15.09 27.25
N SER A 251 5.14 -13.80 27.56
CA SER A 251 4.10 -13.16 28.36
C SER A 251 3.20 -12.26 27.52
N SER A 252 1.95 -12.69 27.25
CA SER A 252 0.99 -11.82 26.58
C SER A 252 0.65 -10.57 27.41
N ALA A 253 0.75 -10.62 28.74
CA ALA A 253 0.50 -9.48 29.62
C ALA A 253 1.62 -8.41 29.50
N LEU A 254 2.90 -8.82 29.44
CA LEU A 254 3.99 -7.89 29.19
C LEU A 254 3.93 -7.33 27.77
N PHE A 255 3.57 -8.15 26.79
CA PHE A 255 3.36 -7.69 25.42
C PHE A 255 2.24 -6.65 25.34
N GLU A 256 1.11 -6.90 25.99
CA GLU A 256 -0.02 -5.97 26.07
C GLU A 256 0.42 -4.65 26.70
N GLN A 257 1.08 -4.70 27.84
CA GLN A 257 1.56 -3.51 28.56
C GLN A 257 2.51 -2.65 27.72
N LEU A 258 3.38 -3.25 26.92
CA LEU A 258 4.43 -2.53 26.19
C LEU A 258 3.99 -2.03 24.81
N PHE A 259 3.12 -2.79 24.11
CA PHE A 259 2.91 -2.59 22.67
C PHE A 259 1.45 -2.40 22.27
N VAL A 260 0.48 -2.76 23.12
CA VAL A 260 -0.94 -2.70 22.77
C VAL A 260 -1.56 -1.40 23.25
N GLY A 261 -2.37 -0.76 22.39
CA GLY A 261 -3.08 0.48 22.72
C GLY A 261 -2.25 1.76 22.65
N HIS A 262 -0.91 1.65 22.60
CA HIS A 262 -0.03 2.81 22.53
C HIS A 262 0.20 3.30 21.09
N SER A 263 0.42 4.62 20.94
CA SER A 263 0.78 5.19 19.64
C SER A 263 2.16 4.72 19.18
N TRP A 264 2.39 4.70 17.86
CA TRP A 264 3.73 4.41 17.31
C TRP A 264 4.77 5.42 17.80
N LYS A 265 4.39 6.68 18.00
CA LYS A 265 5.26 7.72 18.57
C LYS A 265 5.69 7.36 19.99
N HIS A 266 4.78 6.83 20.82
CA HIS A 266 5.13 6.38 22.17
C HIS A 266 6.09 5.19 22.13
N ILE A 267 5.79 4.17 21.34
CA ILE A 267 6.68 3.00 21.19
C ILE A 267 8.05 3.40 20.66
N GLY A 268 8.11 4.28 19.66
CA GLY A 268 9.36 4.85 19.15
C GLY A 268 10.17 5.53 20.24
N ALA A 269 9.56 6.42 21.04
CA ALA A 269 10.22 7.10 22.14
C ALA A 269 10.76 6.12 23.22
N VAL A 270 10.01 5.04 23.50
CA VAL A 270 10.49 3.97 24.39
C VAL A 270 11.75 3.30 23.84
N LEU A 271 11.76 2.98 22.54
CA LEU A 271 12.90 2.34 21.88
C LEU A 271 14.12 3.27 21.83
N ASP A 272 13.93 4.55 21.54
CA ASP A 272 15.00 5.56 21.56
C ASP A 272 15.63 5.64 22.94
N LYS A 273 14.80 5.64 23.99
CA LYS A 273 15.28 5.64 25.38
C LYS A 273 16.06 4.38 25.74
N VAL A 274 15.61 3.22 25.26
CA VAL A 274 16.34 1.95 25.44
C VAL A 274 17.69 2.00 24.74
N ASP A 275 17.76 2.52 23.52
CA ASP A 275 19.00 2.62 22.76
C ASP A 275 20.00 3.61 23.40
N GLU A 276 19.51 4.74 23.96
CA GLU A 276 20.32 5.70 24.73
C GLU A 276 21.03 5.05 25.92
N VAL A 277 20.33 4.17 26.64
CA VAL A 277 20.87 3.53 27.85
C VAL A 277 21.81 2.38 27.48
N ARG A 278 21.51 1.62 26.47
CA ARG A 278 22.26 0.40 26.11
C ARG A 278 23.68 0.64 25.64
N LYS A 279 24.11 1.82 25.29
CA LYS A 279 25.48 2.25 24.90
C LYS A 279 26.44 1.17 24.34
N ASP A 280 26.04 -0.09 24.42
CA ASP A 280 26.74 -1.25 23.87
C ASP A 280 26.32 -1.47 22.43
N ASP A 281 27.27 -1.67 21.56
CA ASP A 281 27.29 -1.84 20.10
C ASP A 281 26.15 -2.68 19.44
N LYS A 282 25.09 -3.04 20.15
CA LYS A 282 24.05 -3.90 19.62
C LYS A 282 22.67 -3.27 19.80
N GLU A 283 22.17 -2.69 18.73
CA GLU A 283 20.77 -2.29 18.62
C GLU A 283 19.85 -3.43 19.08
N LEU A 284 18.80 -3.09 19.83
CA LEU A 284 17.83 -4.06 20.33
C LEU A 284 17.26 -4.96 19.20
N GLU A 285 17.03 -4.41 18.01
CA GLU A 285 16.63 -5.16 16.83
C GLU A 285 17.62 -6.27 16.44
N ALA A 286 18.92 -5.99 16.48
CA ALA A 286 19.94 -6.98 16.15
C ALA A 286 19.98 -8.13 17.18
N VAL A 287 19.73 -7.81 18.46
CA VAL A 287 19.62 -8.81 19.53
C VAL A 287 18.41 -9.70 19.30
N ILE A 288 17.22 -9.12 19.08
CA ILE A 288 15.98 -9.87 18.81
C ILE A 288 16.14 -10.74 17.57
N ARG A 289 16.69 -10.21 16.48
CA ARG A 289 16.89 -10.92 15.20
C ARG A 289 17.75 -12.18 15.37
N LYS A 290 18.78 -12.11 16.19
CA LYS A 290 19.71 -13.23 16.46
C LYS A 290 19.19 -14.20 17.49
N ASN A 291 18.22 -13.82 18.30
CA ASN A 291 17.68 -14.64 19.37
C ASN A 291 16.86 -15.80 18.84
N ARG A 292 17.39 -17.01 18.92
CA ARG A 292 16.75 -18.25 18.43
C ARG A 292 15.84 -18.90 19.49
N THR A 293 15.83 -18.42 20.72
CA THR A 293 14.96 -18.93 21.79
C THR A 293 13.55 -18.34 21.72
N ILE A 294 13.40 -17.20 21.03
CA ILE A 294 12.12 -16.57 20.75
C ILE A 294 11.50 -17.24 19.51
N HIS A 295 10.22 -17.64 19.62
CA HIS A 295 9.47 -18.19 18.50
C HIS A 295 9.50 -17.27 17.28
N SER A 296 9.66 -17.81 16.08
CA SER A 296 9.90 -17.03 14.84
C SER A 296 8.84 -15.97 14.57
N GLU A 297 7.57 -16.26 14.79
CA GLU A 297 6.47 -15.33 14.54
C GLU A 297 6.42 -14.20 15.56
N ILE A 298 6.68 -14.48 16.86
CA ILE A 298 6.78 -13.42 17.88
C ILE A 298 8.00 -12.54 17.58
N ARG A 299 9.12 -13.14 17.21
CA ARG A 299 10.32 -12.40 16.80
C ARG A 299 10.03 -11.48 15.60
N LEU A 300 9.34 -11.99 14.57
CA LEU A 300 8.92 -11.20 13.42
C LEU A 300 7.97 -10.07 13.84
N MET A 301 7.00 -10.35 14.72
CA MET A 301 6.06 -9.36 15.23
C MET A 301 6.79 -8.23 16.00
N LEU A 302 7.67 -8.56 16.92
CA LEU A 302 8.47 -7.58 17.67
C LEU A 302 9.32 -6.71 16.73
N LEU A 303 10.02 -7.33 15.78
CA LEU A 303 10.82 -6.61 14.78
C LEU A 303 9.96 -5.70 13.89
N THR A 304 8.75 -6.13 13.54
CA THR A 304 7.82 -5.32 12.75
C THR A 304 7.34 -4.11 13.55
N ILE A 305 6.93 -4.30 14.81
CA ILE A 305 6.53 -3.22 15.72
C ILE A 305 7.65 -2.17 15.83
N MET A 306 8.88 -2.61 16.09
CA MET A 306 10.02 -1.72 16.23
C MET A 306 10.31 -0.91 14.98
N LYS A 307 10.29 -1.54 13.81
CA LYS A 307 10.52 -0.86 12.53
C LYS A 307 9.42 0.13 12.19
N VAL A 308 8.17 -0.28 12.34
CA VAL A 308 7.00 0.56 12.04
C VAL A 308 6.93 1.76 12.99
N SER A 309 7.24 1.59 14.28
CA SER A 309 7.23 2.68 15.25
C SER A 309 8.31 3.73 14.99
N ARG A 310 9.41 3.36 14.35
CA ARG A 310 10.48 4.30 13.96
C ARG A 310 10.20 4.97 12.61
N ASN A 311 9.92 4.17 11.58
CA ASN A 311 9.58 4.69 10.24
C ASN A 311 8.86 3.62 9.42
N MET A 312 7.55 3.83 9.18
CA MET A 312 6.71 2.90 8.43
C MET A 312 7.11 2.84 6.95
N GLN A 313 7.53 3.94 6.36
CA GLN A 313 7.93 4.01 4.96
C GLN A 313 9.22 3.21 4.71
N ILE A 314 10.19 3.30 5.62
CA ILE A 314 11.41 2.46 5.59
C ILE A 314 11.04 0.97 5.74
N TYR A 315 10.11 0.63 6.61
CA TYR A 315 9.64 -0.76 6.76
C TYR A 315 9.11 -1.32 5.43
N PHE A 316 8.25 -0.57 4.72
CA PHE A 316 7.72 -0.99 3.43
C PHE A 316 8.81 -1.02 2.34
N ALA A 317 9.72 -0.05 2.32
CA ALA A 317 10.86 -0.05 1.40
C ALA A 317 11.74 -1.31 1.59
N GLU A 318 12.01 -1.71 2.82
CA GLU A 318 12.74 -2.95 3.13
C GLU A 318 12.00 -4.20 2.69
N LYS A 319 10.68 -4.24 2.87
CA LYS A 319 9.86 -5.36 2.41
C LYS A 319 9.85 -5.49 0.88
N LEU A 320 9.69 -4.38 0.16
CA LEU A 320 9.77 -4.35 -1.29
C LEU A 320 11.14 -4.80 -1.78
N HIS A 321 12.22 -4.31 -1.16
CA HIS A 321 13.58 -4.73 -1.52
C HIS A 321 13.76 -6.24 -1.32
N THR A 322 13.35 -6.78 -0.18
CA THR A 322 13.44 -8.21 0.11
C THR A 322 12.61 -9.03 -0.87
N ALA A 323 11.41 -8.56 -1.23
CA ALA A 323 10.53 -9.22 -2.19
C ALA A 323 11.12 -9.30 -3.60
N MET A 324 11.95 -8.33 -4.00
CA MET A 324 12.59 -8.28 -5.32
C MET A 324 13.96 -8.94 -5.38
N THR A 325 14.70 -8.96 -4.26
CA THR A 325 16.11 -9.46 -4.22
C THR A 325 16.27 -10.85 -3.65
N GLY A 326 15.18 -11.53 -3.26
CA GLY A 326 15.20 -12.92 -2.83
C GLY A 326 15.52 -13.89 -3.98
N ASP A 327 15.75 -15.16 -3.65
CA ASP A 327 16.01 -16.23 -4.65
C ASP A 327 14.89 -16.36 -5.68
N ARG A 328 13.69 -16.06 -5.28
CA ARG A 328 12.49 -15.93 -6.15
C ARG A 328 11.74 -14.67 -5.77
N PRO A 329 11.38 -13.83 -6.73
CA PRO A 329 10.58 -12.64 -6.45
C PRO A 329 9.24 -12.98 -5.79
N ASP A 330 8.90 -12.25 -4.74
CA ASP A 330 7.58 -12.34 -4.09
C ASP A 330 6.65 -11.28 -4.68
N HIS A 331 6.06 -11.62 -5.84
CA HIS A 331 5.15 -10.71 -6.55
C HIS A 331 3.90 -10.38 -5.74
N ALA A 332 3.43 -11.29 -4.89
CA ALA A 332 2.27 -11.04 -4.03
C ALA A 332 2.55 -9.90 -3.04
N THR A 333 3.75 -9.85 -2.46
CA THR A 333 4.19 -8.75 -1.60
C THR A 333 4.39 -7.45 -2.38
N ILE A 334 4.97 -7.50 -3.59
CA ILE A 334 5.13 -6.31 -4.46
C ILE A 334 3.77 -5.72 -4.78
N ILE A 335 2.83 -6.52 -5.30
CA ILE A 335 1.47 -6.08 -5.65
C ILE A 335 0.76 -5.51 -4.42
N ARG A 336 0.77 -6.25 -3.30
CA ARG A 336 0.07 -5.81 -2.08
C ARG A 336 0.55 -4.45 -1.60
N ILE A 337 1.86 -4.24 -1.49
CA ILE A 337 2.41 -2.98 -0.99
C ILE A 337 2.14 -1.85 -2.00
N CYS A 338 2.47 -2.04 -3.27
CA CYS A 338 2.27 -1.00 -4.29
C CYS A 338 0.79 -0.58 -4.37
N VAL A 339 -0.14 -1.53 -4.35
CA VAL A 339 -1.58 -1.23 -4.42
C VAL A 339 -2.09 -0.57 -3.14
N THR A 340 -1.80 -1.15 -1.96
CA THR A 340 -2.38 -0.64 -0.72
C THR A 340 -1.77 0.69 -0.24
N ARG A 341 -0.60 1.06 -0.76
CA ARG A 341 0.08 2.31 -0.40
C ARG A 341 -0.03 3.40 -1.48
N SER A 342 -0.56 3.07 -2.68
CA SER A 342 -0.62 3.99 -3.82
C SER A 342 -1.34 5.30 -3.53
N GLU A 343 -2.40 5.28 -2.73
CA GLU A 343 -3.21 6.44 -2.38
C GLU A 343 -2.85 7.04 -1.00
N ILE A 344 -1.85 6.47 -0.31
CA ILE A 344 -1.46 6.88 1.04
C ILE A 344 -0.07 7.51 1.06
N ASP A 345 0.97 6.72 0.80
CA ASP A 345 2.38 7.13 0.99
C ASP A 345 3.38 6.40 0.08
N LEU A 346 2.94 5.84 -1.05
CA LEU A 346 3.83 5.08 -1.95
C LEU A 346 4.97 5.96 -2.51
N TYR A 347 4.74 7.25 -2.71
CA TYR A 347 5.79 8.17 -3.11
C TYR A 347 6.88 8.26 -2.04
N ASP A 348 6.51 8.42 -0.77
CA ASP A 348 7.46 8.53 0.34
C ASP A 348 8.20 7.21 0.58
N ILE A 349 7.53 6.07 0.36
CA ILE A 349 8.17 4.74 0.37
C ILE A 349 9.24 4.66 -0.73
N SER A 350 8.99 5.18 -1.92
CA SER A 350 9.95 5.20 -3.04
C SER A 350 11.16 6.08 -2.74
N GLU A 351 10.96 7.23 -2.10
CA GLU A 351 12.05 8.12 -1.67
C GLU A 351 12.91 7.45 -0.57
N GLU A 352 12.27 6.79 0.41
CA GLU A 352 12.98 6.02 1.43
C GLU A 352 13.77 4.85 0.83
N TYR A 353 13.20 4.18 -0.16
CA TYR A 353 13.86 3.11 -0.91
C TYR A 353 15.13 3.62 -1.57
N LYS A 354 15.04 4.73 -2.31
CA LYS A 354 16.17 5.37 -2.98
C LYS A 354 17.24 5.80 -1.99
N ARG A 355 16.85 6.40 -0.86
CA ARG A 355 17.77 6.84 0.18
C ARG A 355 18.54 5.67 0.79
N LYS A 356 17.86 4.56 1.06
CA LYS A 356 18.42 3.40 1.72
C LYS A 356 19.29 2.53 0.81
N TYR A 357 18.86 2.31 -0.43
CA TYR A 357 19.50 1.37 -1.34
C TYR A 357 20.31 2.03 -2.46
N HIS A 358 20.37 3.38 -2.50
CA HIS A 358 21.10 4.19 -3.49
C HIS A 358 20.72 3.89 -4.94
N ARG A 359 19.50 3.37 -5.15
CA ARG A 359 18.86 3.13 -6.45
C ARG A 359 17.36 3.24 -6.33
N THR A 360 16.68 3.55 -7.42
CA THR A 360 15.23 3.77 -7.40
C THR A 360 14.46 2.45 -7.28
N LEU A 361 13.27 2.51 -6.67
CA LEU A 361 12.34 1.39 -6.64
C LEU A 361 11.95 0.95 -8.05
N GLU A 362 11.76 1.90 -8.97
CA GLU A 362 11.50 1.66 -10.39
C GLU A 362 12.60 0.83 -11.04
N TYR A 363 13.89 1.12 -10.77
CA TYR A 363 14.99 0.34 -11.28
C TYR A 363 14.89 -1.14 -10.90
N ASP A 364 14.62 -1.44 -9.62
CA ASP A 364 14.51 -2.83 -9.15
C ASP A 364 13.25 -3.52 -9.69
N ILE A 365 12.15 -2.80 -9.91
CA ILE A 365 10.96 -3.31 -10.62
C ILE A 365 11.33 -3.72 -12.05
N HIS A 366 12.08 -2.90 -12.78
CA HIS A 366 12.53 -3.24 -14.14
C HIS A 366 13.45 -4.48 -14.20
N GLN A 367 14.21 -4.74 -13.14
CA GLN A 367 15.06 -5.95 -13.05
C GLN A 367 14.26 -7.21 -12.69
N THR A 368 13.11 -7.04 -12.02
CA THR A 368 12.37 -8.17 -11.41
C THR A 368 11.10 -8.52 -12.18
N CYS A 369 10.46 -7.54 -12.79
CA CYS A 369 9.16 -7.67 -13.44
C CYS A 369 9.30 -7.50 -14.95
N SER A 370 8.28 -7.92 -15.72
CA SER A 370 8.29 -7.81 -17.18
C SER A 370 6.88 -7.54 -17.74
N GLY A 371 6.81 -7.18 -19.03
CA GLY A 371 5.55 -6.99 -19.78
C GLY A 371 4.65 -5.90 -19.18
N ASP A 372 3.36 -6.07 -19.31
CA ASP A 372 2.35 -5.08 -18.87
C ASP A 372 2.28 -4.95 -17.35
N TYR A 373 2.60 -6.01 -16.62
CA TYR A 373 2.76 -5.97 -15.18
C TYR A 373 3.85 -4.97 -14.75
N MET A 374 5.02 -5.02 -15.39
CA MET A 374 6.11 -4.06 -15.13
C MET A 374 5.68 -2.64 -15.54
N ARG A 375 5.04 -2.48 -16.71
CA ARG A 375 4.56 -1.17 -17.19
C ARG A 375 3.57 -0.55 -16.22
N LEU A 376 2.61 -1.33 -15.71
CA LEU A 376 1.62 -0.85 -14.73
C LEU A 376 2.28 -0.45 -13.41
N LEU A 377 3.19 -1.26 -12.86
CA LEU A 377 3.93 -0.92 -11.64
C LEU A 377 4.76 0.36 -11.80
N THR A 378 5.49 0.49 -12.92
CA THR A 378 6.27 1.70 -13.22
C THR A 378 5.38 2.94 -13.34
N ALA A 379 4.27 2.82 -14.06
CA ALA A 379 3.30 3.90 -14.19
C ALA A 379 2.66 4.27 -12.84
N LEU A 380 2.39 3.29 -11.99
CA LEU A 380 1.88 3.49 -10.64
C LEU A 380 2.85 4.32 -9.78
N LEU A 381 4.15 4.09 -9.89
CA LEU A 381 5.16 4.88 -9.18
C LEU A 381 5.31 6.30 -9.72
N SER A 382 5.14 6.48 -11.04
CA SER A 382 5.38 7.74 -11.75
C SER A 382 4.18 8.68 -11.74
N SER A 383 2.99 8.21 -11.34
CA SER A 383 1.74 8.99 -11.47
C SER A 383 1.76 10.31 -10.69
N SER A 384 2.53 10.40 -9.60
CA SER A 384 2.72 11.66 -8.84
C SER A 384 3.66 12.67 -9.51
N GLN A 385 4.64 12.21 -10.31
CA GLN A 385 5.59 13.11 -10.98
C GLN A 385 4.92 13.91 -12.09
N ASN A 386 3.89 13.36 -12.72
CA ASN A 386 3.11 14.07 -13.74
C ASN A 386 2.23 15.19 -13.15
N ASN A 387 1.87 15.13 -11.85
CA ASN A 387 1.11 16.19 -11.19
C ASN A 387 1.99 17.39 -10.78
N ASN A 388 3.31 17.20 -10.54
CA ASN A 388 4.25 18.29 -10.25
C ASN A 388 4.71 19.08 -11.48
N LEU A 389 4.37 18.64 -12.70
CA LEU A 389 4.59 19.42 -13.93
C LEU A 389 3.50 20.47 -14.17
N TYR A 390 2.50 20.53 -13.31
CA TYR A 390 1.33 21.43 -13.44
C TYR A 390 1.12 22.36 -12.22
N SER A 391 2.05 22.39 -11.24
CA SER A 391 2.07 23.36 -10.14
C SER A 391 2.89 24.60 -10.45
#